data_14804f3ee8fe51c418ad3e70200e7a53
#
_entry.id   14804f3ee8fe51c418ad3e70200e7a53
#
_cell.length_a   1.000
_cell.length_b   1.000
_cell.length_c   1.000
_cell.angle_alpha   90.00
_cell.angle_beta   90.00
_cell.angle_gamma   90.00
#
_symmetry.space_group_name_H-M   'P 1'
#
loop_
_entity.id
_entity.type
_entity.pdbx_description
1 polymer ?
#
loop_
_entity_poly.entity_id
_entity_poly.type
_entity_poly.pdbx_seq_one_letter_code
_entity_poly.pdbx_strand_id
1 'polypeptide(L)'
;MRKWRARFAARPQIAALNDDMRVGRPSTVPMLARLELIKLACSRPAECKAPFRQVWSGDSLRAALERTTGFKMSTSEVRRILRAEEIRPHRLRVWLHSPDPAFAKKARRICTLYRTAPAGDEIVLCIDEKTGMQALERKHPSRTPGAGRVGRFEFEYIRRGTRTLFAAFNPHTGEVFGRCSRRRRAADLQRFMEDVANRYPRKRITVIWDNLNIHAARNWEAFNRRHGDRFRFVYTPIHASWVNQVEIWFSILARRVLRYGSFTSASELTAAVRGFIAEWNAREAHPFRWAFRGRFRRAAA
;
A
#
# COMPACT_ATOMS: atom_id res chain seq x y z
N MET A 1 36.90 -38.57 0.70
CA MET A 1 37.03 -38.46 2.17
C MET A 1 38.39 -37.99 2.68
N ARG A 2 39.53 -38.41 2.10
CA ARG A 2 40.88 -38.04 2.58
C ARG A 2 41.14 -36.52 2.64
N LYS A 3 40.70 -35.73 1.63
CA LYS A 3 40.90 -34.28 1.53
C LYS A 3 40.30 -33.51 2.73
N TRP A 4 39.08 -33.84 3.12
CA TRP A 4 38.38 -33.17 4.22
C TRP A 4 38.94 -33.51 5.57
N ARG A 5 39.39 -34.76 5.79
CA ARG A 5 40.08 -35.18 7.02
C ARG A 5 41.39 -34.43 7.21
N ALA A 6 42.19 -34.29 6.15
CA ALA A 6 43.44 -33.53 6.19
C ALA A 6 43.20 -32.05 6.48
N ARG A 7 42.16 -31.41 5.86
CA ARG A 7 41.81 -30.01 6.15
C ARG A 7 41.38 -29.81 7.59
N PHE A 8 40.56 -30.69 8.13
CA PHE A 8 40.08 -30.59 9.50
C PHE A 8 41.22 -30.86 10.49
N ALA A 9 42.11 -31.79 10.20
CA ALA A 9 43.30 -32.05 11.04
C ALA A 9 44.25 -30.84 11.08
N ALA A 10 44.41 -30.12 9.96
CA ALA A 10 45.21 -28.91 9.88
C ALA A 10 44.58 -27.69 10.55
N ARG A 11 43.24 -27.59 10.52
CA ARG A 11 42.45 -26.53 11.15
C ARG A 11 41.14 -27.14 11.71
N PRO A 12 41.07 -27.47 13.02
CA PRO A 12 39.94 -28.13 13.64
C PRO A 12 38.76 -27.16 13.86
N GLN A 13 38.26 -26.62 12.79
CA GLN A 13 37.08 -25.72 12.73
C GLN A 13 36.14 -26.18 11.64
N ILE A 14 34.83 -26.10 11.88
CA ILE A 14 33.78 -26.46 10.90
C ILE A 14 33.96 -25.68 9.61
N ALA A 15 34.44 -24.44 9.66
CA ALA A 15 34.73 -23.60 8.49
C ALA A 15 35.78 -24.23 7.55
N ALA A 16 36.70 -25.08 8.06
CA ALA A 16 37.69 -25.79 7.24
C ALA A 16 37.05 -26.89 6.34
N LEU A 17 35.84 -27.27 6.66
CA LEU A 17 35.04 -28.22 5.84
C LEU A 17 34.24 -27.54 4.70
N ASN A 18 34.27 -26.22 4.59
CA ASN A 18 33.70 -25.51 3.47
C ASN A 18 34.61 -25.62 2.23
N ASP A 19 34.01 -25.67 1.04
CA ASP A 19 34.80 -25.57 -0.20
C ASP A 19 35.43 -24.19 -0.32
N ASP A 20 36.69 -24.15 -0.79
CA ASP A 20 37.34 -22.89 -1.12
C ASP A 20 36.57 -22.19 -2.26
N MET A 21 36.53 -20.88 -2.24
CA MET A 21 36.00 -20.10 -3.33
C MET A 21 36.74 -20.47 -4.62
N ARG A 22 36.04 -21.08 -5.53
CA ARG A 22 36.60 -21.39 -6.87
C ARG A 22 36.59 -20.12 -7.69
N VAL A 23 37.71 -19.81 -8.32
CA VAL A 23 37.76 -18.78 -9.35
C VAL A 23 36.91 -19.29 -10.52
N GLY A 24 35.71 -18.74 -10.67
CA GLY A 24 34.81 -19.09 -11.77
C GLY A 24 35.42 -18.73 -13.14
N ARG A 25 34.76 -19.17 -14.22
CA ARG A 25 35.17 -18.81 -15.58
C ARG A 25 35.29 -17.27 -15.68
N PRO A 26 36.41 -16.74 -16.21
CA PRO A 26 36.59 -15.31 -16.44
C PRO A 26 35.43 -14.73 -17.24
N SER A 27 35.01 -13.51 -16.92
CA SER A 27 33.96 -12.82 -17.67
C SER A 27 34.43 -12.58 -19.11
N THR A 28 33.66 -13.00 -20.09
CA THR A 28 33.89 -12.71 -21.51
C THR A 28 33.37 -11.34 -21.93
N VAL A 29 32.69 -10.62 -21.03
CA VAL A 29 32.14 -9.29 -21.28
C VAL A 29 33.22 -8.24 -21.02
N PRO A 30 33.61 -7.43 -22.05
CA PRO A 30 34.56 -6.36 -21.88
C PRO A 30 34.07 -5.33 -20.85
N MET A 31 34.99 -4.76 -20.06
CA MET A 31 34.67 -3.77 -19.05
C MET A 31 33.90 -2.57 -19.63
N LEU A 32 34.29 -2.07 -20.80
CA LEU A 32 33.61 -0.97 -21.49
C LEU A 32 32.14 -1.30 -21.82
N ALA A 33 31.86 -2.51 -22.32
CA ALA A 33 30.49 -2.94 -22.60
C ALA A 33 29.65 -3.05 -21.31
N ARG A 34 30.27 -3.48 -20.18
CA ARG A 34 29.62 -3.52 -18.88
C ARG A 34 29.28 -2.12 -18.37
N LEU A 35 30.20 -1.18 -18.45
CA LEU A 35 30.01 0.22 -18.05
C LEU A 35 28.92 0.90 -18.89
N GLU A 36 28.93 0.68 -20.22
CA GLU A 36 27.89 1.23 -21.08
C GLU A 36 26.51 0.62 -20.80
N LEU A 37 26.43 -0.69 -20.51
CA LEU A 37 25.19 -1.31 -20.05
C LEU A 37 24.65 -0.69 -18.76
N ILE A 38 25.51 -0.44 -17.78
CA ILE A 38 25.13 0.20 -16.52
C ILE A 38 24.63 1.63 -16.78
N LYS A 39 25.35 2.40 -17.58
CA LYS A 39 24.96 3.76 -17.98
C LYS A 39 23.60 3.78 -18.66
N LEU A 40 23.36 2.90 -19.65
CA LEU A 40 22.07 2.76 -20.30
C LEU A 40 20.96 2.38 -19.31
N ALA A 41 21.22 1.43 -18.41
CA ALA A 41 20.26 1.00 -17.41
C ALA A 41 19.85 2.10 -16.41
N CYS A 42 20.74 3.06 -16.15
CA CYS A 42 20.51 4.20 -15.29
C CYS A 42 19.98 5.45 -16.05
N SER A 43 19.87 5.39 -17.38
CA SER A 43 19.33 6.45 -18.22
C SER A 43 17.86 6.21 -18.56
N ARG A 44 17.15 7.27 -18.97
CA ARG A 44 15.78 7.10 -19.48
C ARG A 44 15.81 6.47 -20.87
N PRO A 45 14.97 5.46 -21.16
CA PRO A 45 14.94 4.81 -22.46
C PRO A 45 14.77 5.78 -23.64
N ALA A 46 13.94 6.80 -23.50
CA ALA A 46 13.70 7.80 -24.53
C ALA A 46 14.97 8.59 -24.91
N GLU A 47 15.84 8.89 -23.94
CA GLU A 47 17.12 9.59 -24.16
C GLU A 47 18.14 8.72 -24.89
N CYS A 48 17.94 7.39 -24.88
CA CYS A 48 18.80 6.41 -25.50
C CYS A 48 18.20 5.81 -26.80
N LYS A 49 17.46 6.61 -27.56
CA LYS A 49 16.82 6.21 -28.84
C LYS A 49 15.86 5.00 -28.71
N ALA A 50 15.19 4.88 -27.55
CA ALA A 50 14.13 3.91 -27.30
C ALA A 50 12.82 4.65 -26.93
N PRO A 51 12.21 5.40 -27.89
CA PRO A 51 10.98 6.14 -27.65
C PRO A 51 9.84 5.19 -27.26
N PHE A 52 8.78 5.73 -26.64
CA PHE A 52 7.60 4.99 -26.18
C PHE A 52 7.86 3.95 -25.08
N ARG A 53 9.04 3.97 -24.45
CA ARG A 53 9.36 3.13 -23.29
C ARG A 53 9.60 4.01 -22.06
N GLN A 54 9.00 3.62 -20.95
CA GLN A 54 9.21 4.30 -19.65
C GLN A 54 10.24 3.57 -18.77
N VAL A 55 10.43 2.29 -19.04
CA VAL A 55 11.35 1.41 -18.29
C VAL A 55 12.13 0.52 -19.24
N TRP A 56 13.31 0.10 -18.82
CA TRP A 56 14.12 -0.87 -19.55
C TRP A 56 13.69 -2.30 -19.23
N SER A 57 13.56 -3.12 -20.27
CA SER A 57 13.58 -4.58 -20.16
C SER A 57 14.99 -5.12 -20.46
N GLY A 58 15.29 -6.35 -20.09
CA GLY A 58 16.56 -6.98 -20.41
C GLY A 58 16.81 -7.02 -21.94
N ASP A 59 15.77 -7.30 -22.72
CA ASP A 59 15.87 -7.34 -24.19
C ASP A 59 16.09 -5.97 -24.81
N SER A 60 15.42 -4.94 -24.31
CA SER A 60 15.61 -3.58 -24.81
C SER A 60 16.99 -3.00 -24.46
N LEU A 61 17.53 -3.34 -23.27
CA LEU A 61 18.90 -3.00 -22.90
C LEU A 61 19.92 -3.72 -23.77
N ARG A 62 19.72 -5.01 -24.02
CA ARG A 62 20.57 -5.79 -24.95
C ARG A 62 20.62 -5.13 -26.33
N ALA A 63 19.46 -4.79 -26.88
CA ALA A 63 19.38 -4.16 -28.20
C ALA A 63 19.98 -2.73 -28.19
N ALA A 64 19.81 -1.97 -27.12
CA ALA A 64 20.42 -0.65 -27.00
C ALA A 64 21.95 -0.74 -26.90
N LEU A 65 22.49 -1.67 -26.10
CA LEU A 65 23.92 -1.89 -25.97
C LEU A 65 24.55 -2.29 -27.32
N GLU A 66 23.92 -3.23 -28.04
CA GLU A 66 24.38 -3.65 -29.36
C GLU A 66 24.43 -2.49 -30.34
N ARG A 67 23.41 -1.62 -30.36
CA ARG A 67 23.42 -0.41 -31.21
C ARG A 67 24.51 0.59 -30.84
N THR A 68 24.81 0.72 -29.54
CA THR A 68 25.75 1.74 -29.05
C THR A 68 27.20 1.29 -29.14
N THR A 69 27.47 0.01 -28.90
CA THR A 69 28.83 -0.52 -28.78
C THR A 69 29.20 -1.55 -29.84
N GLY A 70 28.22 -2.08 -30.59
CA GLY A 70 28.41 -3.23 -31.48
C GLY A 70 28.55 -4.58 -30.73
N PHE A 71 28.64 -4.56 -29.38
CA PHE A 71 28.86 -5.77 -28.59
C PHE A 71 27.56 -6.54 -28.37
N LYS A 72 27.59 -7.83 -28.71
CA LYS A 72 26.46 -8.74 -28.55
C LYS A 72 26.59 -9.53 -27.26
N MET A 73 25.53 -9.57 -26.47
CA MET A 73 25.42 -10.44 -25.30
C MET A 73 24.01 -11.00 -25.18
N SER A 74 23.85 -12.07 -24.38
CA SER A 74 22.52 -12.62 -24.10
C SER A 74 21.73 -11.77 -23.10
N THR A 75 20.40 -11.83 -23.16
CA THR A 75 19.53 -11.17 -22.15
C THR A 75 19.77 -11.73 -20.74
N SER A 76 20.16 -13.01 -20.64
CA SER A 76 20.52 -13.63 -19.34
C SER A 76 21.77 -12.99 -18.76
N GLU A 77 22.76 -12.69 -19.59
CA GLU A 77 23.99 -12.02 -19.17
C GLU A 77 23.72 -10.56 -18.75
N VAL A 78 22.87 -9.83 -19.51
CA VAL A 78 22.39 -8.50 -19.09
C VAL A 78 21.78 -8.56 -17.69
N ARG A 79 20.87 -9.51 -17.46
CA ARG A 79 20.21 -9.68 -16.14
C ARG A 79 21.22 -10.06 -15.04
N ARG A 80 22.23 -10.87 -15.36
CA ARG A 80 23.27 -11.28 -14.42
C ARG A 80 24.09 -10.07 -13.96
N ILE A 81 24.54 -9.24 -14.92
CA ILE A 81 25.29 -8.02 -14.63
C ILE A 81 24.46 -7.06 -13.80
N LEU A 82 23.23 -6.74 -14.22
CA LEU A 82 22.36 -5.81 -13.49
C LEU A 82 22.03 -6.29 -12.06
N ARG A 83 21.91 -7.60 -11.87
CA ARG A 83 21.69 -8.18 -10.53
C ARG A 83 22.92 -8.02 -9.64
N ALA A 84 24.12 -8.23 -10.19
CA ALA A 84 25.38 -8.05 -9.45
C ALA A 84 25.58 -6.59 -9.01
N GLU A 85 25.09 -5.63 -9.81
CA GLU A 85 25.14 -4.19 -9.50
C GLU A 85 23.88 -3.69 -8.74
N GLU A 86 22.99 -4.60 -8.34
CA GLU A 86 21.70 -4.26 -7.68
C GLU A 86 20.80 -3.29 -8.45
N ILE A 87 21.00 -3.14 -9.76
CA ILE A 87 20.23 -2.25 -10.64
C ILE A 87 18.97 -2.95 -11.13
N ARG A 88 17.81 -2.31 -10.96
CA ARG A 88 16.49 -2.84 -11.35
C ARG A 88 15.74 -1.86 -12.26
N PRO A 89 16.16 -1.68 -13.51
CA PRO A 89 15.67 -0.62 -14.40
C PRO A 89 14.22 -0.83 -14.88
N HIS A 90 13.65 -2.01 -14.60
CA HIS A 90 12.25 -2.36 -14.87
C HIS A 90 11.31 -2.03 -13.71
N ARG A 91 11.82 -1.50 -12.58
CA ARG A 91 11.02 -1.18 -11.41
C ARG A 91 10.91 0.31 -11.21
N LEU A 92 9.69 0.83 -11.26
CA LEU A 92 9.35 2.17 -10.83
C LEU A 92 8.67 2.10 -9.46
N ARG A 93 9.03 3.02 -8.58
CA ARG A 93 8.27 3.30 -7.36
C ARG A 93 7.58 4.63 -7.53
N VAL A 94 6.33 4.68 -7.13
CA VAL A 94 5.61 5.96 -7.06
C VAL A 94 6.31 6.82 -6.01
N TRP A 95 6.69 8.00 -6.42
CA TRP A 95 7.18 9.05 -5.54
C TRP A 95 6.13 10.14 -5.44
N LEU A 96 5.68 10.39 -4.25
CA LEU A 96 4.74 11.45 -3.95
C LEU A 96 5.53 12.67 -3.45
N HIS A 97 5.41 13.78 -4.17
CA HIS A 97 5.81 15.10 -3.69
C HIS A 97 4.56 15.81 -3.17
N SER A 98 4.52 16.08 -1.87
CA SER A 98 3.41 16.86 -1.30
C SER A 98 3.76 18.35 -1.36
N PRO A 99 2.86 19.20 -1.89
CA PRO A 99 3.05 20.66 -1.89
C PRO A 99 2.82 21.28 -0.50
N ASP A 100 2.47 20.51 0.51
CA ASP A 100 2.17 21.00 1.87
C ASP A 100 3.45 21.41 2.59
N PRO A 101 3.69 22.72 2.86
CA PRO A 101 4.89 23.16 3.56
C PRO A 101 4.95 22.65 5.00
N ALA A 102 3.79 22.34 5.61
CA ALA A 102 3.69 21.79 6.95
C ALA A 102 3.71 20.25 6.97
N PHE A 103 4.00 19.60 5.84
CA PHE A 103 3.93 18.13 5.69
C PHE A 103 4.59 17.37 6.84
N ALA A 104 5.85 17.67 7.12
CA ALA A 104 6.62 16.96 8.15
C ALA A 104 6.04 17.19 9.57
N LYS A 105 5.50 18.36 9.86
CA LYS A 105 4.85 18.70 11.13
C LYS A 105 3.56 17.91 11.30
N LYS A 106 2.68 17.94 10.29
CA LYS A 106 1.40 17.23 10.29
C LYS A 106 1.60 15.71 10.37
N ALA A 107 2.48 15.16 9.53
CA ALA A 107 2.79 13.72 9.52
C ALA A 107 3.36 13.25 10.87
N ARG A 108 4.29 14.00 11.47
CA ARG A 108 4.82 13.67 12.81
C ARG A 108 3.74 13.68 13.88
N ARG A 109 2.84 14.69 13.86
CA ARG A 109 1.72 14.76 14.80
C ARG A 109 0.83 13.52 14.71
N ILE A 110 0.47 13.10 13.50
CA ILE A 110 -0.35 11.90 13.27
C ILE A 110 0.40 10.64 13.74
N CYS A 111 1.68 10.50 13.38
CA CYS A 111 2.49 9.37 13.84
C CYS A 111 2.61 9.30 15.36
N THR A 112 2.63 10.44 16.06
CA THR A 112 2.59 10.49 17.54
C THR A 112 1.25 9.97 18.04
N LEU A 113 0.13 10.43 17.47
CA LEU A 113 -1.21 9.94 17.82
C LEU A 113 -1.36 8.43 17.66
N TYR A 114 -0.71 7.81 16.68
CA TYR A 114 -0.74 6.35 16.49
C TYR A 114 0.11 5.56 17.48
N ARG A 115 1.19 6.16 18.01
CA ARG A 115 2.14 5.48 18.89
C ARG A 115 1.89 5.73 20.38
N THR A 116 1.22 6.82 20.69
CA THR A 116 0.92 7.19 22.08
C THR A 116 -0.52 6.82 22.38
N ALA A 117 -0.71 5.88 23.28
CA ALA A 117 -2.05 5.52 23.73
C ALA A 117 -2.77 6.77 24.27
N PRO A 118 -4.03 7.00 23.88
CA PRO A 118 -4.81 8.10 24.41
C PRO A 118 -5.04 7.91 25.91
N ALA A 119 -4.99 8.99 26.66
CA ALA A 119 -5.16 8.98 28.12
C ALA A 119 -6.63 9.12 28.51
N GLY A 120 -7.03 8.40 29.55
CA GLY A 120 -8.32 8.56 30.21
C GLY A 120 -9.54 8.39 29.29
N ASP A 121 -10.26 9.47 29.08
CA ASP A 121 -11.48 9.54 28.29
C ASP A 121 -11.26 9.87 26.80
N GLU A 122 -10.02 9.94 26.34
CA GLU A 122 -9.69 10.25 24.94
C GLU A 122 -9.70 9.00 24.06
N ILE A 123 -10.11 9.19 22.79
CA ILE A 123 -9.95 8.20 21.72
C ILE A 123 -9.45 8.87 20.44
N VAL A 124 -8.77 8.11 19.60
CA VAL A 124 -8.34 8.52 18.27
C VAL A 124 -9.10 7.71 17.24
N LEU A 125 -9.68 8.37 16.26
CA LEU A 125 -10.39 7.74 15.14
C LEU A 125 -9.83 8.24 13.82
N CYS A 126 -9.49 7.31 12.95
CA CYS A 126 -9.18 7.55 11.54
C CYS A 126 -10.48 7.47 10.75
N ILE A 127 -10.93 8.58 10.19
CA ILE A 127 -12.22 8.64 9.46
C ILE A 127 -11.94 8.92 7.98
N ASP A 128 -12.67 8.22 7.11
CA ASP A 128 -12.63 8.44 5.66
C ASP A 128 -13.83 7.78 4.97
N GLU A 129 -13.95 7.99 3.64
CA GLU A 129 -15.01 7.44 2.82
C GLU A 129 -14.48 6.49 1.74
N LYS A 130 -14.93 5.25 1.77
CA LYS A 130 -14.79 4.31 0.65
C LYS A 130 -15.91 4.53 -0.34
N THR A 131 -15.61 5.33 -1.37
CA THR A 131 -16.59 5.68 -2.41
C THR A 131 -16.64 4.61 -3.51
N GLY A 132 -17.74 4.61 -4.29
CA GLY A 132 -17.84 3.85 -5.53
C GLY A 132 -17.82 2.33 -5.35
N MET A 133 -18.20 1.79 -4.18
CA MET A 133 -18.38 0.35 -4.01
C MET A 133 -19.55 -0.10 -4.88
N GLN A 134 -19.26 -0.93 -5.89
CA GLN A 134 -20.26 -1.40 -6.84
C GLN A 134 -20.83 -2.75 -6.41
N ALA A 135 -22.15 -2.89 -6.41
CA ALA A 135 -22.81 -4.18 -6.35
C ALA A 135 -22.75 -4.81 -7.76
N LEU A 136 -21.82 -5.73 -7.94
CA LEU A 136 -21.60 -6.47 -9.18
C LEU A 136 -22.20 -7.86 -9.01
N GLU A 137 -23.24 -8.16 -9.76
CA GLU A 137 -23.79 -9.50 -9.87
C GLU A 137 -23.08 -10.25 -11.00
N ARG A 138 -22.42 -11.36 -10.69
CA ARG A 138 -21.74 -12.19 -11.70
C ARG A 138 -22.78 -12.94 -12.51
N LYS A 139 -22.63 -12.96 -13.85
CA LYS A 139 -23.58 -13.64 -14.74
C LYS A 139 -23.60 -15.15 -14.52
N HIS A 140 -22.45 -15.74 -14.18
CA HIS A 140 -22.31 -17.16 -13.92
C HIS A 140 -21.59 -17.40 -12.58
N PRO A 141 -21.82 -18.55 -11.93
CA PRO A 141 -21.14 -18.91 -10.69
C PRO A 141 -19.63 -19.03 -10.88
N SER A 142 -18.87 -18.55 -9.91
CA SER A 142 -17.43 -18.78 -9.82
C SER A 142 -17.15 -20.27 -9.60
N ARG A 143 -16.03 -20.77 -10.14
CA ARG A 143 -15.59 -22.16 -9.98
C ARG A 143 -14.52 -22.25 -8.91
N THR A 144 -14.73 -23.17 -7.96
CA THR A 144 -13.75 -23.45 -6.91
C THR A 144 -12.47 -24.06 -7.47
N PRO A 145 -11.32 -23.88 -6.81
CA PRO A 145 -10.09 -24.59 -7.17
C PRO A 145 -10.25 -26.09 -6.93
N GLY A 146 -9.46 -26.89 -7.65
CA GLY A 146 -9.36 -28.35 -7.51
C GLY A 146 -7.93 -28.81 -7.78
N ALA A 147 -7.65 -30.11 -7.62
CA ALA A 147 -6.34 -30.67 -7.87
C ALA A 147 -5.87 -30.34 -9.28
N GLY A 148 -4.73 -29.67 -9.43
CA GLY A 148 -4.16 -29.24 -10.71
C GLY A 148 -4.94 -28.12 -11.42
N ARG A 149 -5.97 -27.53 -10.78
CA ARG A 149 -6.79 -26.47 -11.38
C ARG A 149 -6.96 -25.29 -10.41
N VAL A 150 -6.66 -24.07 -10.92
CA VAL A 150 -6.93 -22.83 -10.18
C VAL A 150 -8.42 -22.50 -10.16
N GLY A 151 -8.88 -21.85 -9.11
CA GLY A 151 -10.22 -21.29 -9.05
C GLY A 151 -10.41 -20.25 -10.16
N ARG A 152 -11.63 -20.13 -10.67
CA ARG A 152 -12.00 -19.17 -11.70
C ARG A 152 -13.20 -18.36 -11.22
N PHE A 153 -13.13 -17.04 -11.30
CA PHE A 153 -14.29 -16.17 -11.08
C PHE A 153 -14.77 -15.60 -12.42
N GLU A 154 -16.07 -15.39 -12.50
CA GLU A 154 -16.71 -14.86 -13.70
C GLU A 154 -16.26 -13.42 -13.95
N PHE A 155 -15.88 -13.14 -15.19
CA PHE A 155 -15.48 -11.80 -15.64
C PHE A 155 -16.69 -10.90 -15.86
N GLU A 156 -17.75 -11.42 -16.49
CA GLU A 156 -18.93 -10.65 -16.82
C GLU A 156 -19.83 -10.40 -15.61
N TYR A 157 -20.40 -9.21 -15.55
CA TYR A 157 -21.24 -8.80 -14.44
C TYR A 157 -22.36 -7.84 -14.87
N ILE A 158 -23.40 -7.79 -14.05
CA ILE A 158 -24.47 -6.80 -14.11
C ILE A 158 -24.26 -5.83 -12.93
N ARG A 159 -24.39 -4.53 -13.19
CA ARG A 159 -24.31 -3.51 -12.13
C ARG A 159 -25.66 -3.35 -11.45
N ARG A 160 -25.73 -3.62 -10.14
CA ARG A 160 -26.93 -3.54 -9.31
C ARG A 160 -26.95 -2.32 -8.38
N GLY A 161 -26.09 -1.32 -8.68
CA GLY A 161 -26.00 -0.07 -7.96
C GLY A 161 -24.68 0.13 -7.23
N THR A 162 -24.60 1.25 -6.52
CA THR A 162 -23.38 1.66 -5.81
C THR A 162 -23.68 2.03 -4.36
N ARG A 163 -22.66 1.94 -3.50
CA ARG A 163 -22.68 2.44 -2.12
C ARG A 163 -21.39 3.18 -1.81
N THR A 164 -21.48 4.07 -0.84
CA THR A 164 -20.35 4.69 -0.16
C THR A 164 -20.34 4.21 1.28
N LEU A 165 -19.20 3.80 1.80
CA LEU A 165 -19.00 3.49 3.21
C LEU A 165 -18.26 4.64 3.88
N PHE A 166 -18.87 5.25 4.89
CA PHE A 166 -18.17 6.09 5.86
C PHE A 166 -17.66 5.15 6.97
N ALA A 167 -16.40 5.24 7.32
CA ALA A 167 -15.83 4.40 8.36
C ALA A 167 -14.91 5.18 9.30
N ALA A 168 -14.96 4.81 10.56
CA ALA A 168 -14.07 5.24 11.63
C ALA A 168 -13.29 4.02 12.12
N PHE A 169 -11.98 4.05 11.96
CA PHE A 169 -11.05 3.03 12.43
C PHE A 169 -10.34 3.55 13.68
N ASN A 170 -10.37 2.78 14.76
CA ASN A 170 -9.60 3.08 15.96
C ASN A 170 -8.19 2.49 15.82
N PRO A 171 -7.11 3.29 15.69
CA PRO A 171 -5.76 2.79 15.50
C PRO A 171 -5.17 2.08 16.72
N HIS A 172 -5.79 2.21 17.91
CA HIS A 172 -5.31 1.58 19.14
C HIS A 172 -6.00 0.27 19.48
N THR A 173 -7.22 0.05 19.01
CA THR A 173 -7.95 -1.23 19.20
C THR A 173 -8.08 -2.03 17.91
N GLY A 174 -7.99 -1.37 16.76
CA GLY A 174 -8.26 -1.96 15.45
C GLY A 174 -9.75 -2.06 15.13
N GLU A 175 -10.64 -1.64 16.03
CA GLU A 175 -12.09 -1.66 15.81
C GLU A 175 -12.51 -0.69 14.71
N VAL A 176 -13.54 -1.09 13.99
CA VAL A 176 -14.15 -0.28 12.92
C VAL A 176 -15.62 -0.04 13.23
N PHE A 177 -16.03 1.19 13.08
CA PHE A 177 -17.43 1.58 13.01
C PHE A 177 -17.72 2.13 11.62
N GLY A 178 -18.82 1.72 10.97
CA GLY A 178 -19.09 2.14 9.59
C GLY A 178 -20.57 2.25 9.27
N ARG A 179 -20.88 3.16 8.34
CA ARG A 179 -22.20 3.41 7.79
C ARG A 179 -22.18 3.43 6.27
N CYS A 180 -22.99 2.59 5.62
CA CYS A 180 -23.19 2.63 4.19
C CYS A 180 -24.26 3.66 3.83
N SER A 181 -23.98 4.49 2.82
CA SER A 181 -24.90 5.48 2.23
C SER A 181 -25.00 5.31 0.72
N ARG A 182 -26.07 5.84 0.12
CA ARG A 182 -26.24 5.84 -1.34
C ARG A 182 -25.26 6.80 -2.03
N ARG A 183 -24.90 7.90 -1.36
CA ARG A 183 -24.09 8.99 -1.92
C ARG A 183 -23.06 9.48 -0.89
N ARG A 184 -22.05 10.22 -1.35
CA ARG A 184 -21.09 10.94 -0.54
C ARG A 184 -21.48 12.42 -0.46
N ARG A 185 -22.45 12.75 0.35
CA ARG A 185 -22.86 14.15 0.59
C ARG A 185 -22.43 14.60 1.98
N ALA A 186 -22.28 15.91 2.18
CA ALA A 186 -22.00 16.48 3.49
C ALA A 186 -23.03 16.03 4.56
N ALA A 187 -24.32 15.97 4.19
CA ALA A 187 -25.37 15.48 5.07
C ALA A 187 -25.21 14.00 5.48
N ASP A 188 -24.68 13.14 4.57
CA ASP A 188 -24.43 11.74 4.88
C ASP A 188 -23.24 11.61 5.86
N LEU A 189 -22.19 12.40 5.66
CA LEU A 189 -21.07 12.49 6.60
C LEU A 189 -21.53 13.04 7.95
N GLN A 190 -22.38 14.07 7.97
CA GLN A 190 -22.91 14.61 9.21
C GLN A 190 -23.68 13.57 10.00
N ARG A 191 -24.56 12.79 9.36
CA ARG A 191 -25.26 11.68 10.01
C ARG A 191 -24.31 10.62 10.55
N PHE A 192 -23.24 10.31 9.81
CA PHE A 192 -22.23 9.39 10.29
C PHE A 192 -21.49 9.93 11.50
N MET A 193 -21.17 11.22 11.54
CA MET A 193 -20.52 11.85 12.68
C MET A 193 -21.44 11.92 13.91
N GLU A 194 -22.76 12.09 13.72
CA GLU A 194 -23.73 11.95 14.81
C GLU A 194 -23.75 10.50 15.36
N ASP A 195 -23.68 9.48 14.47
CA ASP A 195 -23.57 8.09 14.93
C ASP A 195 -22.26 7.85 15.72
N VAL A 196 -21.15 8.45 15.30
CA VAL A 196 -19.88 8.39 16.05
C VAL A 196 -20.01 9.08 17.40
N ALA A 197 -20.66 10.26 17.45
CA ALA A 197 -20.89 11.00 18.69
C ALA A 197 -21.73 10.20 19.69
N ASN A 198 -22.77 9.52 19.20
CA ASN A 198 -23.66 8.67 20.01
C ASN A 198 -22.98 7.38 20.48
N ARG A 199 -22.09 6.80 19.67
CA ARG A 199 -21.32 5.60 20.04
C ARG A 199 -20.33 5.89 21.19
N TYR A 200 -19.80 7.09 21.25
CA TYR A 200 -18.80 7.51 22.23
C TYR A 200 -19.25 8.75 23.04
N PRO A 201 -20.34 8.67 23.82
CA PRO A 201 -21.02 9.84 24.36
C PRO A 201 -20.17 10.63 25.38
N ARG A 202 -19.26 9.95 26.10
CA ARG A 202 -18.43 10.55 27.16
C ARG A 202 -16.96 10.70 26.77
N LYS A 203 -16.58 10.40 25.51
CA LYS A 203 -15.18 10.45 25.07
C LYS A 203 -14.85 11.76 24.38
N ARG A 204 -13.65 12.26 24.62
CA ARG A 204 -13.01 13.26 23.76
C ARG A 204 -12.44 12.54 22.52
N ILE A 205 -12.80 13.02 21.35
CA ILE A 205 -12.55 12.30 20.10
C ILE A 205 -11.58 13.09 19.22
N THR A 206 -10.37 12.58 19.05
CA THR A 206 -9.46 13.09 18.04
C THR A 206 -9.73 12.39 16.71
N VAL A 207 -10.24 13.16 15.73
CA VAL A 207 -10.54 12.68 14.37
C VAL A 207 -9.37 13.01 13.45
N ILE A 208 -8.82 11.98 12.83
CA ILE A 208 -7.83 12.10 11.76
C ILE A 208 -8.55 11.87 10.43
N TRP A 209 -8.53 12.87 9.55
CA TRP A 209 -9.11 12.79 8.22
C TRP A 209 -8.36 13.60 7.17
N ASP A 210 -8.75 13.52 5.91
CA ASP A 210 -8.10 14.22 4.81
C ASP A 210 -8.60 15.68 4.66
N ASN A 211 -8.06 16.37 3.67
CA ASN A 211 -8.37 17.77 3.41
C ASN A 211 -9.52 17.96 2.40
N LEU A 212 -10.47 17.05 2.30
CA LEU A 212 -11.64 17.25 1.45
C LEU A 212 -12.47 18.46 1.92
N ASN A 213 -13.11 19.15 0.98
CA ASN A 213 -13.93 20.33 1.29
C ASN A 213 -15.05 20.07 2.32
N ILE A 214 -15.62 18.85 2.32
CA ILE A 214 -16.65 18.46 3.30
C ILE A 214 -16.09 18.32 4.71
N HIS A 215 -14.76 18.14 4.86
CA HIS A 215 -14.03 18.06 6.12
C HIS A 215 -13.55 19.42 6.62
N ALA A 216 -13.73 20.51 5.84
CA ALA A 216 -13.22 21.81 6.22
C ALA A 216 -13.71 22.24 7.63
N ALA A 217 -12.81 22.73 8.47
CA ALA A 217 -13.08 23.06 9.88
C ALA A 217 -14.33 23.90 10.09
N ARG A 218 -14.55 24.92 9.24
CA ARG A 218 -15.72 25.81 9.27
C ARG A 218 -17.06 25.06 9.19
N ASN A 219 -17.10 23.89 8.58
CA ASN A 219 -18.31 23.08 8.44
C ASN A 219 -18.63 22.31 9.73
N TRP A 220 -17.66 22.18 10.66
CA TRP A 220 -17.74 21.32 11.83
C TRP A 220 -17.76 22.08 13.16
N GLU A 221 -17.60 23.40 13.16
CA GLU A 221 -17.64 24.23 14.38
C GLU A 221 -18.98 24.13 15.06
N ALA A 222 -20.09 24.31 14.33
CA ALA A 222 -21.43 24.20 14.90
C ALA A 222 -21.75 22.81 15.42
N PHE A 223 -21.29 21.77 14.69
CA PHE A 223 -21.38 20.37 15.15
C PHE A 223 -20.63 20.17 16.46
N ASN A 224 -19.39 20.63 16.54
CA ASN A 224 -18.55 20.46 17.73
C ASN A 224 -19.14 21.15 18.96
N ARG A 225 -19.62 22.40 18.80
CA ARG A 225 -20.30 23.12 19.86
C ARG A 225 -21.52 22.38 20.42
N ARG A 226 -22.36 21.78 19.51
CA ARG A 226 -23.52 20.98 19.96
C ARG A 226 -23.13 19.75 20.77
N HIS A 227 -21.92 19.26 20.57
CA HIS A 227 -21.38 18.10 21.27
C HIS A 227 -20.40 18.48 22.41
N GLY A 228 -20.42 19.70 22.91
CA GLY A 228 -19.61 20.16 24.05
C GLY A 228 -18.13 20.27 23.73
N ASP A 229 -17.77 20.64 22.50
CA ASP A 229 -16.41 20.84 21.98
C ASP A 229 -15.44 19.66 22.19
N ARG A 230 -15.99 18.45 22.25
CA ARG A 230 -15.22 17.22 22.51
C ARG A 230 -14.54 16.62 21.28
N PHE A 231 -14.74 17.18 20.07
CA PHE A 231 -14.09 16.76 18.86
C PHE A 231 -12.87 17.61 18.53
N ARG A 232 -11.74 16.98 18.29
CA ARG A 232 -10.52 17.61 17.83
C ARG A 232 -10.16 17.08 16.45
N PHE A 233 -10.19 17.94 15.44
CA PHE A 233 -9.91 17.57 14.06
C PHE A 233 -8.43 17.72 13.72
N VAL A 234 -7.83 16.67 13.15
CA VAL A 234 -6.42 16.59 12.74
C VAL A 234 -6.39 16.19 11.26
N TYR A 235 -5.88 17.10 10.44
CA TYR A 235 -5.84 16.92 8.99
C TYR A 235 -4.55 16.26 8.56
N THR A 236 -4.65 15.29 7.61
CA THR A 236 -3.48 14.73 6.94
C THR A 236 -2.77 15.80 6.11
N PRO A 237 -1.48 15.65 5.80
CA PRO A 237 -0.85 16.53 4.81
C PRO A 237 -1.53 16.41 3.44
N ILE A 238 -1.49 17.46 2.64
CA ILE A 238 -2.05 17.47 1.28
C ILE A 238 -1.39 16.33 0.46
N HIS A 239 -2.18 15.58 -0.29
CA HIS A 239 -1.78 14.39 -1.06
C HIS A 239 -1.13 13.27 -0.22
N ALA A 240 -1.51 13.14 1.05
CA ALA A 240 -1.00 12.11 1.94
C ALA A 240 -2.10 11.33 2.66
N SER A 241 -3.18 10.98 1.96
CA SER A 241 -4.26 10.12 2.48
C SER A 241 -3.74 8.77 3.01
N TRP A 242 -2.65 8.25 2.43
CA TRP A 242 -1.98 7.03 2.89
C TRP A 242 -1.51 7.08 4.36
N VAL A 243 -1.40 8.25 4.95
CA VAL A 243 -1.12 8.42 6.38
C VAL A 243 -2.35 8.07 7.23
N ASN A 244 -3.55 8.10 6.65
CA ASN A 244 -4.79 7.73 7.33
C ASN A 244 -4.94 6.20 7.38
N GLN A 245 -4.88 5.59 8.58
CA GLN A 245 -4.86 4.12 8.72
C GLN A 245 -6.15 3.43 8.28
N VAL A 246 -7.28 4.13 8.20
CA VAL A 246 -8.52 3.54 7.69
C VAL A 246 -8.39 3.08 6.23
N GLU A 247 -7.50 3.68 5.45
CA GLU A 247 -7.20 3.27 4.08
C GLU A 247 -6.58 1.86 4.00
N ILE A 248 -5.80 1.47 5.01
CA ILE A 248 -5.28 0.10 5.13
C ILE A 248 -6.45 -0.87 5.30
N TRP A 249 -7.38 -0.55 6.19
CA TRP A 249 -8.57 -1.34 6.42
C TRP A 249 -9.48 -1.40 5.18
N PHE A 250 -9.67 -0.28 4.47
CA PHE A 250 -10.38 -0.27 3.19
C PHE A 250 -9.74 -1.20 2.14
N SER A 251 -8.43 -1.32 2.16
CA SER A 251 -7.72 -2.26 1.29
C SER A 251 -8.01 -3.72 1.67
N ILE A 252 -8.18 -4.02 2.96
CA ILE A 252 -8.56 -5.35 3.45
C ILE A 252 -10.01 -5.66 3.04
N LEU A 253 -10.95 -4.73 3.28
CA LEU A 253 -12.34 -4.85 2.85
C LEU A 253 -12.43 -5.10 1.33
N ALA A 254 -11.68 -4.32 0.54
CA ALA A 254 -11.70 -4.46 -0.91
C ALA A 254 -11.22 -5.84 -1.37
N ARG A 255 -10.16 -6.38 -0.78
CA ARG A 255 -9.64 -7.71 -1.13
C ARG A 255 -10.54 -8.85 -0.68
N ARG A 256 -11.15 -8.74 0.49
CA ARG A 256 -11.90 -9.84 1.11
C ARG A 256 -13.36 -9.89 0.66
N VAL A 257 -14.01 -8.74 0.50
CA VAL A 257 -15.44 -8.65 0.25
C VAL A 257 -15.73 -8.23 -1.19
N LEU A 258 -15.07 -7.15 -1.67
CA LEU A 258 -15.50 -6.51 -2.93
C LEU A 258 -14.91 -7.18 -4.17
N ARG A 259 -13.64 -7.59 -4.12
CA ARG A 259 -12.88 -8.01 -5.32
C ARG A 259 -13.50 -9.18 -6.07
N TYR A 260 -13.97 -10.17 -5.35
CA TYR A 260 -14.54 -11.40 -5.92
C TYR A 260 -16.01 -11.61 -5.52
N GLY A 261 -16.61 -10.61 -4.86
CA GLY A 261 -18.00 -10.64 -4.46
C GLY A 261 -18.96 -10.65 -5.65
N SER A 262 -20.09 -11.30 -5.46
CA SER A 262 -21.24 -11.22 -6.35
C SER A 262 -22.44 -10.75 -5.52
N PHE A 263 -23.08 -9.66 -5.93
CA PHE A 263 -24.17 -9.01 -5.18
C PHE A 263 -25.32 -8.71 -6.11
N THR A 264 -26.45 -9.30 -5.86
CA THR A 264 -27.69 -9.14 -6.67
C THR A 264 -28.37 -7.80 -6.43
N SER A 265 -27.98 -7.09 -5.37
CA SER A 265 -28.49 -5.76 -5.04
C SER A 265 -27.49 -4.93 -4.22
N ALA A 266 -27.71 -3.61 -4.24
CA ALA A 266 -26.95 -2.70 -3.39
C ALA A 266 -27.25 -2.88 -1.88
N SER A 267 -28.38 -3.47 -1.51
CA SER A 267 -28.71 -3.87 -0.13
C SER A 267 -27.89 -5.07 0.31
N GLU A 268 -27.73 -6.05 -0.56
CA GLU A 268 -26.88 -7.22 -0.30
C GLU A 268 -25.41 -6.81 -0.11
N LEU A 269 -24.89 -5.92 -0.98
CA LEU A 269 -23.57 -5.32 -0.77
C LEU A 269 -23.47 -4.63 0.60
N THR A 270 -24.49 -3.87 1.01
CA THR A 270 -24.52 -3.21 2.31
C THR A 270 -24.52 -4.22 3.46
N ALA A 271 -25.29 -5.30 3.35
CA ALA A 271 -25.33 -6.39 4.34
C ALA A 271 -23.97 -7.08 4.46
N ALA A 272 -23.32 -7.39 3.33
CA ALA A 272 -21.99 -8.00 3.30
C ALA A 272 -20.92 -7.11 3.96
N VAL A 273 -20.93 -5.79 3.69
CA VAL A 273 -20.01 -4.84 4.31
C VAL A 273 -20.24 -4.75 5.82
N ARG A 274 -21.50 -4.71 6.26
CA ARG A 274 -21.85 -4.69 7.69
C ARG A 274 -21.44 -5.99 8.40
N GLY A 275 -21.72 -7.13 7.75
CA GLY A 275 -21.31 -8.45 8.27
C GLY A 275 -19.79 -8.55 8.40
N PHE A 276 -19.05 -8.04 7.42
CA PHE A 276 -17.59 -7.99 7.48
C PHE A 276 -17.08 -7.10 8.63
N ILE A 277 -17.68 -5.93 8.87
CA ILE A 277 -17.32 -5.06 10.01
C ILE A 277 -17.57 -5.80 11.33
N ALA A 278 -18.72 -6.47 11.47
CA ALA A 278 -19.04 -7.23 12.67
C ALA A 278 -18.05 -8.39 12.90
N GLU A 279 -17.75 -9.17 11.86
CA GLU A 279 -16.77 -10.26 11.92
C GLU A 279 -15.37 -9.76 12.24
N TRP A 280 -14.94 -8.67 11.58
CA TRP A 280 -13.67 -8.03 11.87
C TRP A 280 -13.54 -7.63 13.34
N ASN A 281 -14.54 -6.92 13.86
CA ASN A 281 -14.53 -6.45 15.25
C ASN A 281 -14.58 -7.59 16.26
N ALA A 282 -15.28 -8.68 15.95
CA ALA A 282 -15.41 -9.82 16.85
C ALA A 282 -14.16 -10.69 16.93
N ARG A 283 -13.41 -10.83 15.82
CA ARG A 283 -12.37 -11.86 15.70
C ARG A 283 -11.00 -11.36 15.28
N GLU A 284 -10.93 -10.24 14.57
CA GLU A 284 -9.70 -9.83 13.88
C GLU A 284 -9.23 -8.41 14.23
N ALA A 285 -10.01 -7.65 14.98
CA ALA A 285 -9.66 -6.28 15.33
C ALA A 285 -8.31 -6.24 16.07
N HIS A 286 -7.37 -5.52 15.51
CA HIS A 286 -6.04 -5.31 16.09
C HIS A 286 -5.44 -4.00 15.59
N PRO A 287 -4.59 -3.34 16.38
CA PRO A 287 -3.82 -2.18 15.94
C PRO A 287 -2.90 -2.53 14.78
N PHE A 288 -2.86 -1.70 13.74
CA PHE A 288 -1.89 -1.90 12.68
C PHE A 288 -0.49 -1.51 13.12
N ARG A 289 0.52 -2.31 12.75
CA ARG A 289 1.92 -2.00 13.00
C ARG A 289 2.35 -0.79 12.16
N TRP A 290 2.36 0.39 12.78
CA TRP A 290 2.76 1.62 12.10
C TRP A 290 4.29 1.80 12.13
N ALA A 291 4.93 1.54 10.99
CA ALA A 291 6.39 1.62 10.88
C ALA A 291 6.90 3.02 10.49
N PHE A 292 6.06 3.84 9.85
CA PHE A 292 6.45 5.17 9.41
C PHE A 292 6.62 6.13 10.60
N ARG A 293 7.79 6.77 10.70
CA ARG A 293 8.16 7.65 11.84
C ARG A 293 8.04 9.15 11.52
N GLY A 294 7.44 9.52 10.41
CA GLY A 294 7.33 10.93 9.98
C GLY A 294 8.66 11.55 9.54
N ARG A 295 9.68 10.74 9.32
CA ARG A 295 10.98 11.19 8.77
C ARG A 295 11.00 10.87 7.27
N PHE A 296 11.17 11.90 6.46
CA PHE A 296 11.42 11.77 5.03
C PHE A 296 12.92 11.83 4.81
N ARG A 297 13.46 10.91 4.01
CA ARG A 297 14.79 11.12 3.44
C ARG A 297 14.67 12.37 2.55
N ARG A 298 15.46 13.41 2.81
CA ARG A 298 15.67 14.46 1.83
C ARG A 298 16.13 13.75 0.57
N ALA A 299 15.48 14.03 -0.57
CA ALA A 299 16.07 13.66 -1.85
C ALA A 299 17.46 14.27 -1.83
N ALA A 300 18.48 13.46 -2.06
CA ALA A 300 19.77 14.01 -2.44
C ALA A 300 19.52 14.85 -3.68
N ALA A 301 19.89 16.14 -3.62
CA ALA A 301 19.81 17.07 -4.72
C ALA A 301 20.67 16.56 -5.87
#